data_462ac1748b9c78d3fa027aab5e9213c5
#
_entry.id   462ac1748b9c78d3fa027aab5e9213c5
#
_cell.length_a   1.000
_cell.length_b   1.000
_cell.length_c   1.000
_cell.angle_alpha   90.00
_cell.angle_beta   90.00
_cell.angle_gamma   90.00
#
_symmetry.space_group_name_H-M   'P 1'
#
loop_
_entity.id
_entity.type
_entity.pdbx_description
1 polymer ?
#
loop_
_entity_poly.entity_id
_entity_poly.type
_entity_poly.pdbx_seq_one_letter_code
_entity_poly.pdbx_strand_id
1 'polypeptide(L)'
;MDNKIFITLGSQKFQFNRLLKAVDELCEKGTINAEDVFAQIGYSDYLPKNFSYKKFLDRDEFSNEMEKANIVITHGGTGAIIGAVKKGKKVIAVPRRAKYGEHVDDHQLQLIKQFDDLNLICSCQDTGKLDVALKTVQLTKYNSYESNTVNIINSIENYIKQIKV
;
A
#
# COMPACT_ATOMS: atom_id res chain seq x y z
N MET A 1 20.17 2.61 8.66
CA MET A 1 19.41 1.55 7.96
C MET A 1 18.71 2.15 6.76
N ASP A 2 19.01 1.61 5.62
CA ASP A 2 18.33 2.04 4.40
C ASP A 2 16.91 1.47 4.38
N ASN A 3 15.94 2.28 4.74
CA ASN A 3 14.54 1.90 4.68
C ASN A 3 14.01 2.20 3.27
N LYS A 4 14.30 1.33 2.32
CA LYS A 4 13.77 1.46 0.96
C LYS A 4 12.26 1.27 0.97
N ILE A 5 11.56 2.24 0.41
CA ILE A 5 10.10 2.30 0.34
C ILE A 5 9.65 2.14 -1.11
N PHE A 6 8.86 1.13 -1.37
CA PHE A 6 8.19 0.95 -2.67
C PHE A 6 6.71 1.27 -2.53
N ILE A 7 6.21 2.16 -3.38
CA ILE A 7 4.79 2.52 -3.42
C ILE A 7 4.18 1.90 -4.67
N THR A 8 3.12 1.12 -4.52
CA THR A 8 2.39 0.58 -5.67
C THR A 8 0.90 0.83 -5.53
N LEU A 9 0.33 1.49 -6.53
CA LEU A 9 -1.08 1.90 -6.55
C LEU A 9 -1.96 0.99 -7.42
N GLY A 10 -1.39 -0.13 -7.91
CA GLY A 10 -2.11 -1.06 -8.78
C GLY A 10 -2.30 -0.55 -10.19
N SER A 11 -3.15 -1.23 -10.96
CA SER A 11 -3.40 -0.96 -12.37
C SER A 11 -4.82 -0.47 -12.67
N GLN A 12 -5.64 -0.22 -11.66
CA GLN A 12 -7.01 0.28 -11.83
C GLN A 12 -7.03 1.72 -12.34
N LYS A 13 -8.07 2.06 -13.11
CA LYS A 13 -8.22 3.39 -13.75
C LYS A 13 -8.68 4.48 -12.78
N PHE A 14 -8.12 4.52 -11.59
CA PHE A 14 -8.43 5.53 -10.58
C PHE A 14 -7.14 6.18 -10.11
N GLN A 15 -7.19 7.50 -9.88
CA GLN A 15 -6.10 8.24 -9.27
C GLN A 15 -5.99 7.94 -7.77
N PHE A 16 -4.80 8.10 -7.22
CA PHE A 16 -4.57 8.06 -5.78
C PHE A 16 -3.61 9.21 -5.39
N ASN A 17 -3.96 10.40 -5.84
CA ASN A 17 -3.14 11.60 -5.67
C ASN A 17 -2.92 11.94 -4.20
N ARG A 18 -3.92 11.71 -3.37
CA ARG A 18 -3.87 11.97 -1.92
C ARG A 18 -2.69 11.27 -1.25
N LEU A 19 -2.47 10.00 -1.58
CA LEU A 19 -1.34 9.24 -1.02
C LEU A 19 0.00 9.76 -1.52
N LEU A 20 0.12 10.03 -2.81
CA LEU A 20 1.36 10.54 -3.40
C LEU A 20 1.74 11.91 -2.83
N LYS A 21 0.77 12.78 -2.62
CA LYS A 21 0.98 14.09 -1.98
C LYS A 21 1.47 13.94 -0.54
N ALA A 22 0.88 13.02 0.21
CA ALA A 22 1.30 12.78 1.59
C ALA A 22 2.75 12.31 1.68
N VAL A 23 3.17 11.41 0.78
CA VAL A 23 4.57 10.94 0.73
C VAL A 23 5.50 12.08 0.32
N ASP A 24 5.13 12.87 -0.68
CA ASP A 24 5.92 14.03 -1.13
C ASP A 24 6.15 15.03 0.01
N GLU A 25 5.11 15.31 0.80
CA GLU A 25 5.21 16.18 1.97
C GLU A 25 6.19 15.63 3.02
N LEU A 26 6.19 14.32 3.26
CA LEU A 26 7.13 13.69 4.19
C LEU A 26 8.57 13.78 3.68
N CYS A 27 8.78 13.65 2.37
CA CYS A 27 10.09 13.86 1.76
C CYS A 27 10.55 15.32 1.92
N GLU A 28 9.66 16.27 1.64
CA GLU A 28 9.96 17.69 1.75
C GLU A 28 10.32 18.11 3.17
N LYS A 29 9.65 17.54 4.16
CA LYS A 29 9.92 17.78 5.59
C LYS A 29 11.17 17.04 6.10
N GLY A 30 11.78 16.18 5.30
CA GLY A 30 12.92 15.36 5.71
C GLY A 30 12.56 14.21 6.64
N THR A 31 11.27 13.89 6.79
CA THR A 31 10.82 12.75 7.61
C THR A 31 11.25 11.43 7.02
N ILE A 32 11.25 11.34 5.69
CA ILE A 32 11.79 10.21 4.95
C ILE A 32 12.78 10.72 3.90
N ASN A 33 13.79 9.90 3.59
CA ASN A 33 14.76 10.25 2.56
C ASN A 33 14.14 9.98 1.19
N ALA A 34 14.04 11.01 0.37
CA ALA A 34 13.45 10.93 -0.97
C ALA A 34 14.16 9.92 -1.88
N GLU A 35 15.47 9.74 -1.71
CA GLU A 35 16.28 8.79 -2.48
C GLU A 35 15.91 7.33 -2.18
N ASP A 36 15.26 7.08 -1.05
CA ASP A 36 14.83 5.74 -0.65
C ASP A 36 13.42 5.39 -1.13
N VAL A 37 12.74 6.31 -1.80
CA VAL A 37 11.35 6.14 -2.24
C VAL A 37 11.28 5.95 -3.75
N PHE A 38 10.56 4.92 -4.19
CA PHE A 38 10.19 4.71 -5.58
C PHE A 38 8.71 4.33 -5.68
N ALA A 39 8.01 4.87 -6.68
CA ALA A 39 6.57 4.65 -6.83
C ALA A 39 6.15 4.20 -8.22
N GLN A 40 5.23 3.24 -8.29
CA GLN A 40 4.39 3.00 -9.44
C GLN A 40 3.08 3.75 -9.23
N ILE A 41 2.87 4.83 -9.99
CA ILE A 41 1.75 5.75 -9.73
C ILE A 41 0.47 5.44 -10.51
N GLY A 42 0.53 4.53 -11.49
CA GLY A 42 -0.63 4.11 -12.27
C GLY A 42 -1.30 5.29 -12.99
N TYR A 43 -2.60 5.41 -12.82
CA TYR A 43 -3.42 6.47 -13.44
C TYR A 43 -3.49 7.76 -12.62
N SER A 44 -2.67 7.90 -11.58
CA SER A 44 -2.60 9.15 -10.83
C SER A 44 -2.02 10.27 -11.70
N ASP A 45 -2.64 11.42 -11.66
CA ASP A 45 -2.21 12.62 -12.41
C ASP A 45 -1.31 13.55 -11.59
N TYR A 46 -1.25 13.36 -10.27
CA TYR A 46 -0.25 14.02 -9.44
C TYR A 46 1.13 13.42 -9.72
N LEU A 47 2.07 14.25 -10.13
CA LEU A 47 3.45 13.82 -10.38
C LEU A 47 4.33 14.19 -9.19
N PRO A 48 4.87 13.20 -8.48
CA PRO A 48 5.74 13.45 -7.32
C PRO A 48 6.92 14.38 -7.67
N LYS A 49 7.24 15.30 -6.76
CA LYS A 49 8.31 16.29 -6.95
C LYS A 49 9.63 15.84 -6.32
N ASN A 50 9.57 15.05 -5.25
CA ASN A 50 10.74 14.76 -4.43
C ASN A 50 11.29 13.36 -4.62
N PHE A 51 10.51 12.42 -5.14
CA PHE A 51 10.96 11.03 -5.29
C PHE A 51 10.70 10.49 -6.69
N SER A 52 11.43 9.43 -7.04
CA SER A 52 11.36 8.79 -8.36
C SER A 52 10.09 7.96 -8.53
N TYR A 53 9.57 7.94 -9.75
CA TYR A 53 8.37 7.19 -10.08
C TYR A 53 8.35 6.75 -11.53
N LYS A 54 7.53 5.74 -11.83
CA LYS A 54 7.05 5.40 -13.16
C LYS A 54 5.54 5.24 -13.11
N LYS A 55 4.87 5.44 -14.24
CA LYS A 55 3.42 5.20 -14.31
C LYS A 55 3.11 3.72 -14.15
N PHE A 56 3.73 2.89 -14.96
CA PHE A 56 3.57 1.43 -14.91
C PHE A 56 4.94 0.76 -15.02
N LEU A 57 5.11 -0.31 -14.27
CA LEU A 57 6.29 -1.16 -14.32
C LEU A 57 5.94 -2.45 -15.07
N ASP A 58 6.88 -2.98 -15.85
CA ASP A 58 6.74 -4.35 -16.33
C ASP A 58 6.96 -5.34 -15.17
N ARG A 59 6.78 -6.62 -15.44
CA ARG A 59 6.87 -7.67 -14.43
C ARG A 59 8.24 -7.71 -13.74
N ASP A 60 9.31 -7.58 -14.52
CA ASP A 60 10.67 -7.64 -13.97
C ASP A 60 11.04 -6.40 -13.18
N GLU A 61 10.68 -5.22 -13.68
CA GLU A 61 10.85 -3.95 -12.97
C GLU A 61 10.10 -3.97 -11.62
N PHE A 62 8.84 -4.43 -11.65
CA PHE A 62 8.03 -4.53 -10.43
C PHE A 62 8.66 -5.49 -9.42
N SER A 63 9.10 -6.65 -9.88
CA SER A 63 9.77 -7.64 -9.04
C SER A 63 11.05 -7.08 -8.41
N ASN A 64 11.84 -6.34 -9.19
CA ASN A 64 13.08 -5.74 -8.71
C ASN A 64 12.82 -4.68 -7.64
N GLU A 65 11.85 -3.80 -7.84
CA GLU A 65 11.50 -2.78 -6.85
C GLU A 65 10.94 -3.40 -5.57
N MET A 66 10.10 -4.42 -5.71
CA MET A 66 9.59 -5.18 -4.57
C MET A 66 10.73 -5.84 -3.78
N GLU A 67 11.71 -6.41 -4.47
CA GLU A 67 12.85 -7.08 -3.83
C GLU A 67 13.72 -6.11 -3.04
N LYS A 68 13.96 -4.92 -3.57
CA LYS A 68 14.76 -3.88 -2.91
C LYS A 68 14.08 -3.29 -1.68
N ALA A 69 12.74 -3.30 -1.64
CA ALA A 69 11.98 -2.62 -0.62
C ALA A 69 12.05 -3.33 0.74
N ASN A 70 12.10 -2.54 1.81
CA ASN A 70 11.88 -2.99 3.18
C ASN A 70 10.42 -2.74 3.58
N ILE A 71 9.88 -1.62 3.12
CA ILE A 71 8.51 -1.17 3.38
C ILE A 71 7.79 -1.02 2.05
N VAL A 72 6.57 -1.55 1.97
CA VAL A 72 5.68 -1.39 0.82
C VAL A 72 4.46 -0.57 1.26
N ILE A 73 4.22 0.53 0.59
CA ILE A 73 2.99 1.32 0.78
C ILE A 73 2.08 1.03 -0.41
N THR A 74 0.87 0.58 -0.14
CA THR A 74 -0.04 0.18 -1.20
C THR A 74 -1.49 0.59 -0.88
N HIS A 75 -2.36 0.44 -1.88
CA HIS A 75 -3.80 0.58 -1.71
C HIS A 75 -4.39 -0.73 -1.14
N GLY A 76 -5.72 -0.79 -0.99
CA GLY A 76 -6.40 -1.97 -0.45
C GLY A 76 -6.59 -3.12 -1.44
N GLY A 77 -5.71 -3.25 -2.43
CA GLY A 77 -5.74 -4.36 -3.39
C GLY A 77 -5.17 -5.64 -2.78
N THR A 78 -5.96 -6.70 -2.76
CA THR A 78 -5.59 -7.99 -2.16
C THR A 78 -4.30 -8.55 -2.74
N GLY A 79 -4.15 -8.53 -4.08
CA GLY A 79 -2.98 -9.07 -4.74
C GLY A 79 -1.68 -8.38 -4.35
N ALA A 80 -1.69 -7.05 -4.27
CA ALA A 80 -0.54 -6.26 -3.88
C ALA A 80 -0.16 -6.51 -2.40
N ILE A 81 -1.14 -6.56 -1.52
CA ILE A 81 -0.94 -6.81 -0.09
C ILE A 81 -0.36 -8.21 0.13
N ILE A 82 -1.01 -9.24 -0.39
CA ILE A 82 -0.57 -10.64 -0.23
C ILE A 82 0.81 -10.84 -0.84
N GLY A 83 1.05 -10.29 -2.02
CA GLY A 83 2.35 -10.40 -2.68
C GLY A 83 3.49 -9.85 -1.85
N ALA A 84 3.30 -8.70 -1.21
CA ALA A 84 4.31 -8.08 -0.35
C ALA A 84 4.47 -8.83 0.98
N VAL A 85 3.38 -9.20 1.64
CA VAL A 85 3.41 -9.96 2.90
C VAL A 85 4.09 -11.30 2.71
N LYS A 86 3.78 -11.99 1.61
CA LYS A 86 4.39 -13.29 1.27
C LYS A 86 5.91 -13.20 1.13
N LYS A 87 6.42 -12.06 0.70
CA LYS A 87 7.86 -11.79 0.58
C LYS A 87 8.50 -11.28 1.88
N GLY A 88 7.75 -11.26 2.97
CA GLY A 88 8.24 -10.78 4.26
C GLY A 88 8.44 -9.28 4.35
N LYS A 89 7.83 -8.50 3.46
CA LYS A 89 7.92 -7.04 3.50
C LYS A 89 6.96 -6.48 4.56
N LYS A 90 7.34 -5.35 5.13
CA LYS A 90 6.45 -4.59 6.01
C LYS A 90 5.51 -3.75 5.15
N VAL A 91 4.21 -3.89 5.35
CA VAL A 91 3.20 -3.29 4.47
C VAL A 91 2.38 -2.26 5.21
N ILE A 92 2.29 -1.07 4.63
CA ILE A 92 1.31 -0.05 5.01
C ILE A 92 0.26 -0.01 3.91
N ALA A 93 -0.99 -0.26 4.28
CA ALA A 93 -2.10 -0.22 3.34
C ALA A 93 -2.98 0.99 3.61
N VAL A 94 -3.24 1.76 2.55
CA VAL A 94 -4.07 2.97 2.58
C VAL A 94 -5.30 2.72 1.70
N PRO A 95 -6.52 2.74 2.25
CA PRO A 95 -7.70 2.44 1.47
C PRO A 95 -8.03 3.57 0.49
N ARG A 96 -8.36 3.20 -0.74
CA ARG A 96 -8.99 4.11 -1.69
C ARG A 96 -10.39 4.44 -1.20
N ARG A 97 -10.81 5.70 -1.37
CA ARG A 97 -12.12 6.17 -0.92
C ARG A 97 -12.93 6.70 -2.10
N ALA A 98 -14.18 6.26 -2.17
CA ALA A 98 -15.12 6.73 -3.20
C ALA A 98 -15.33 8.25 -3.13
N LYS A 99 -15.39 8.81 -1.93
CA LYS A 99 -15.57 10.25 -1.72
C LYS A 99 -14.45 11.12 -2.31
N TYR A 100 -13.29 10.54 -2.57
CA TYR A 100 -12.15 11.24 -3.19
C TYR A 100 -11.96 10.88 -4.67
N GLY A 101 -12.89 10.13 -5.25
CA GLY A 101 -12.77 9.67 -6.64
C GLY A 101 -11.69 8.63 -6.85
N GLU A 102 -11.32 7.88 -5.83
CA GLU A 102 -10.22 6.91 -5.85
C GLU A 102 -10.69 5.49 -6.15
N HIS A 103 -11.99 5.24 -6.03
CA HIS A 103 -12.63 3.96 -6.28
C HIS A 103 -14.14 4.13 -6.46
N VAL A 104 -14.83 3.09 -6.94
CA VAL A 104 -16.30 3.08 -7.07
C VAL A 104 -17.02 2.95 -5.73
N ASP A 105 -16.36 2.41 -4.72
CA ASP A 105 -16.91 2.17 -3.38
C ASP A 105 -15.80 2.20 -2.31
N ASP A 106 -16.19 1.94 -1.06
CA ASP A 106 -15.29 1.96 0.10
C ASP A 106 -14.95 0.56 0.63
N HIS A 107 -15.10 -0.51 -0.16
CA HIS A 107 -14.85 -1.86 0.32
C HIS A 107 -13.38 -2.12 0.73
N GLN A 108 -12.43 -1.34 0.21
CA GLN A 108 -11.02 -1.45 0.61
C GLN A 108 -10.81 -1.16 2.10
N LEU A 109 -11.64 -0.32 2.71
CA LEU A 109 -11.61 -0.10 4.17
C LEU A 109 -11.82 -1.39 4.95
N GLN A 110 -12.81 -2.18 4.57
CA GLN A 110 -13.12 -3.44 5.25
C GLN A 110 -12.01 -4.47 5.04
N LEU A 111 -11.52 -4.56 3.81
CA LEU A 111 -10.47 -5.51 3.45
C LEU A 111 -9.17 -5.21 4.23
N ILE A 112 -8.74 -3.96 4.25
CA ILE A 112 -7.55 -3.52 4.98
C ILE A 112 -7.70 -3.79 6.48
N LYS A 113 -8.88 -3.51 7.03
CA LYS A 113 -9.15 -3.79 8.45
C LYS A 113 -8.95 -5.27 8.79
N GLN A 114 -9.40 -6.17 7.93
CA GLN A 114 -9.24 -7.61 8.15
C GLN A 114 -7.77 -8.03 8.12
N PHE A 115 -6.98 -7.51 7.19
CA PHE A 115 -5.54 -7.76 7.16
C PHE A 115 -4.83 -7.22 8.40
N ASP A 116 -5.24 -6.06 8.87
CA ASP A 116 -4.69 -5.44 10.09
C ASP A 116 -5.04 -6.26 11.33
N ASP A 117 -6.29 -6.72 11.44
CA ASP A 117 -6.75 -7.57 12.54
C ASP A 117 -6.00 -8.91 12.60
N LEU A 118 -5.55 -9.43 11.46
CA LEU A 118 -4.71 -10.62 11.36
C LEU A 118 -3.23 -10.35 11.66
N ASN A 119 -2.89 -9.11 11.99
CA ASN A 119 -1.51 -8.66 12.23
C ASN A 119 -0.57 -8.97 11.07
N LEU A 120 -1.03 -8.75 9.84
CA LEU A 120 -0.24 -8.92 8.62
C LEU A 120 0.28 -7.60 8.06
N ILE A 121 -0.40 -6.51 8.33
CA ILE A 121 -0.09 -5.17 7.78
C ILE A 121 -0.37 -4.08 8.81
N CYS A 122 0.10 -2.87 8.50
CA CYS A 122 -0.29 -1.65 9.18
C CYS A 122 -1.35 -0.92 8.35
N SER A 123 -2.54 -0.74 8.90
CA SER A 123 -3.60 0.05 8.27
C SER A 123 -3.35 1.53 8.49
N CYS A 124 -3.46 2.33 7.43
CA CYS A 124 -3.39 3.79 7.49
C CYS A 124 -4.58 4.39 6.75
N GLN A 125 -5.65 4.70 7.48
CA GLN A 125 -6.88 5.25 6.88
C GLN A 125 -6.77 6.74 6.57
N ASP A 126 -5.98 7.46 7.36
CA ASP A 126 -5.75 8.89 7.22
C ASP A 126 -4.33 9.14 6.75
N THR A 127 -4.16 9.67 5.54
CA THR A 127 -2.84 9.98 4.98
C THR A 127 -2.10 11.04 5.77
N GLY A 128 -2.80 11.88 6.54
CA GLY A 128 -2.20 12.83 7.48
C GLY A 128 -1.46 12.17 8.63
N LYS A 129 -1.67 10.87 8.85
CA LYS A 129 -0.99 10.05 9.86
C LYS A 129 -0.02 9.04 9.27
N LEU A 130 0.39 9.24 8.03
CA LEU A 130 1.32 8.32 7.35
C LEU A 130 2.69 8.26 8.07
N ASP A 131 3.14 9.35 8.66
CA ASP A 131 4.36 9.39 9.47
C ASP A 131 4.26 8.46 10.69
N VAL A 132 3.11 8.44 11.36
CA VAL A 132 2.83 7.52 12.47
C VAL A 132 2.83 6.07 11.99
N ALA A 133 2.20 5.80 10.85
CA ALA A 133 2.18 4.46 10.25
C ALA A 133 3.59 3.96 9.92
N LEU A 134 4.45 4.83 9.39
CA LEU A 134 5.85 4.49 9.10
C LEU A 134 6.62 4.11 10.36
N LYS A 135 6.44 4.83 11.44
CA LYS A 135 7.05 4.49 12.75
C LYS A 135 6.49 3.18 13.29
N THR A 136 5.18 3.01 13.24
CA THR A 136 4.49 1.81 13.73
C THR A 136 4.97 0.56 12.99
N VAL A 137 5.04 0.60 11.66
CA VAL A 137 5.42 -0.54 10.84
C VAL A 137 6.85 -0.98 11.11
N GLN A 138 7.75 -0.04 11.41
CA GLN A 138 9.15 -0.34 11.73
C GLN A 138 9.30 -1.06 13.07
N LEU A 139 8.46 -0.73 14.04
CA LEU A 139 8.55 -1.23 15.41
C LEU A 139 7.71 -2.49 15.65
N THR A 140 6.80 -2.82 14.74
CA THR A 140 5.86 -3.93 14.90
C THR A 140 6.42 -5.20 14.26
N LYS A 141 6.29 -6.32 14.96
CA LYS A 141 6.53 -7.65 14.40
C LYS A 141 5.21 -8.20 13.85
N TYR A 142 5.16 -8.38 12.56
CA TYR A 142 3.98 -8.91 11.87
C TYR A 142 4.03 -10.44 11.75
N ASN A 143 2.86 -11.04 11.61
CA ASN A 143 2.76 -12.46 11.37
C ASN A 143 3.28 -12.80 9.97
N SER A 144 3.90 -13.95 9.83
CA SER A 144 4.29 -14.46 8.51
C SER A 144 3.07 -14.97 7.76
N TYR A 145 3.20 -14.98 6.43
CA TYR A 145 2.18 -15.53 5.55
C TYR A 145 2.02 -17.04 5.78
N GLU A 146 0.78 -17.46 6.02
CA GLU A 146 0.41 -18.87 6.15
C GLU A 146 -0.77 -19.18 5.22
N SER A 147 -0.86 -20.43 4.73
CA SER A 147 -1.92 -20.84 3.81
C SER A 147 -3.32 -20.72 4.42
N ASN A 148 -3.48 -20.94 5.74
CA ASN A 148 -4.74 -20.71 6.43
C ASN A 148 -5.17 -19.25 6.42
N THR A 149 -4.21 -18.32 6.53
CA THR A 149 -4.47 -16.88 6.44
C THR A 149 -5.05 -16.53 5.09
N VAL A 150 -4.53 -17.11 4.01
CA VAL A 150 -5.04 -16.89 2.65
C VAL A 150 -6.48 -17.39 2.51
N ASN A 151 -6.79 -18.56 3.05
CA ASN A 151 -8.14 -19.11 3.02
C ASN A 151 -9.13 -18.20 3.75
N ILE A 152 -8.75 -17.67 4.91
CA ILE A 152 -9.56 -16.71 5.66
C ILE A 152 -9.77 -15.43 4.84
N ILE A 153 -8.72 -14.88 4.26
CA ILE A 153 -8.77 -13.69 3.42
C ILE A 153 -9.67 -13.89 2.22
N ASN A 154 -9.54 -15.01 1.52
CA ASN A 154 -10.38 -15.35 0.38
C ASN A 154 -11.86 -15.46 0.78
N SER A 155 -12.15 -16.05 1.93
CA SER A 155 -13.51 -16.13 2.46
C SER A 155 -14.09 -14.75 2.74
N ILE A 156 -13.31 -13.86 3.34
CA ILE A 156 -13.72 -12.49 3.63
C ILE A 156 -13.95 -11.72 2.34
N GLU A 157 -13.04 -11.83 1.38
CA GLU A 157 -13.16 -11.16 0.08
C GLU A 157 -14.41 -11.62 -0.69
N ASN A 158 -14.67 -12.92 -0.70
CA ASN A 158 -15.86 -13.49 -1.32
C ASN A 158 -17.15 -13.00 -0.62
N TYR A 159 -17.14 -12.94 0.69
CA TYR A 159 -18.26 -12.41 1.47
C TYR A 159 -18.56 -10.95 1.12
N ILE A 160 -17.52 -10.12 1.03
CA ILE A 160 -17.65 -8.71 0.65
C ILE A 160 -18.21 -8.58 -0.76
N LYS A 161 -17.75 -9.41 -1.71
CA LYS A 161 -18.26 -9.43 -3.08
C LYS A 161 -19.76 -9.80 -3.15
N GLN A 162 -20.22 -10.71 -2.29
CA GLN A 162 -21.62 -11.14 -2.24
C GLN A 162 -22.53 -10.03 -1.71
N ILE A 163 -22.09 -9.21 -0.80
CA ILE A 163 -22.86 -8.08 -0.24
C ILE A 163 -23.13 -7.00 -1.29
N LYS A 164 -22.32 -6.91 -2.33
CA LYS A 164 -22.39 -5.88 -3.37
C LYS A 164 -23.39 -6.15 -4.50
N VAL A 165 -24.02 -7.26 -4.49
CA VAL A 165 -24.98 -7.64 -5.55
C VAL A 165 -26.36 -7.02 -5.32
#